data_32cee5b9e3f800e924bc46f4cd799c24
#
_entry.id   32cee5b9e3f800e924bc46f4cd799c24
#
_cell.length_a   1.000
_cell.length_b   1.000
_cell.length_c   1.000
_cell.angle_alpha   90.00
_cell.angle_beta   90.00
_cell.angle_gamma   90.00
#
_symmetry.space_group_name_H-M   'P 1'
#
loop_
_entity.id
_entity.type
_entity.pdbx_description
1 polymer ?
#
loop_
_entity_poly.entity_id
_entity_poly.type
_entity_poly.pdbx_seq_one_letter_code
_entity_poly.pdbx_strand_id
1 'polypeptide(L)'
;HFPFMNATMSPVLIALLNTVFRAATILVLLPFIKWIEKIVYLVVKDSPEDEEDQADFDLLEERFLAYPDLAITQSHLAMNGMAKKARKNILRALSLFLVYSTEKFNKVQEKETLIDKYEDKLGTYLMQMSTHEMNGSQAKQVSKFLHTVSDFERLGDHAVNISEVAAELNEKKIAFSDEAQYELDVLENAVKECVSLAVDAFCADDLEMAAKVEPLRELIGILCDELKLRHIARLRTGKCEMKQGFAFNDLLTNLERIAA
;
A
#
# COMPACT_ATOMS: atom_id res chain seq x y z
N HIS A 1 50.40 -20.00 -25.96
CA HIS A 1 51.04 -19.26 -24.85
C HIS A 1 50.72 -17.77 -25.01
N PHE A 2 49.95 -17.24 -24.10
CA PHE A 2 49.65 -15.80 -24.06
C PHE A 2 50.75 -15.08 -23.26
N PRO A 3 51.47 -14.13 -23.80
CA PRO A 3 52.65 -13.50 -23.18
C PRO A 3 52.34 -12.67 -21.92
N PHE A 4 51.05 -12.39 -21.62
CA PHE A 4 50.63 -11.60 -20.45
C PHE A 4 50.36 -12.44 -19.19
N MET A 5 50.43 -13.79 -19.26
CA MET A 5 50.15 -14.65 -18.08
C MET A 5 51.17 -14.51 -16.93
N ASN A 6 52.36 -13.97 -17.21
CA ASN A 6 53.43 -13.75 -16.23
C ASN A 6 53.65 -12.28 -15.86
N ALA A 7 52.77 -11.37 -16.28
CA ALA A 7 52.90 -9.94 -15.98
C ALA A 7 52.42 -9.68 -14.53
N THR A 8 53.16 -8.89 -13.75
CA THR A 8 52.75 -8.40 -12.43
C THR A 8 51.56 -7.47 -12.58
N MET A 9 50.45 -7.83 -11.93
CA MET A 9 49.20 -7.08 -12.00
C MET A 9 49.32 -5.73 -11.30
N SER A 10 49.29 -4.64 -12.05
CA SER A 10 49.15 -3.28 -11.53
C SER A 10 47.66 -2.95 -11.27
N PRO A 11 47.33 -2.02 -10.35
CA PRO A 11 45.92 -1.60 -10.12
C PRO A 11 45.24 -1.10 -11.40
N VAL A 12 46.00 -0.45 -12.32
CA VAL A 12 45.49 0.02 -13.60
C VAL A 12 45.16 -1.15 -14.53
N LEU A 13 45.97 -2.20 -14.55
CA LEU A 13 45.74 -3.39 -15.37
C LEU A 13 44.53 -4.16 -14.89
N ILE A 14 44.33 -4.24 -13.58
CA ILE A 14 43.13 -4.86 -12.98
C ILE A 14 41.86 -4.10 -13.37
N ALA A 15 41.88 -2.76 -13.27
CA ALA A 15 40.76 -1.91 -13.67
C ALA A 15 40.42 -2.06 -15.16
N LEU A 16 41.46 -2.06 -16.03
CA LEU A 16 41.30 -2.26 -17.46
C LEU A 16 40.69 -3.64 -17.77
N LEU A 17 41.21 -4.70 -17.15
CA LEU A 17 40.71 -6.05 -17.35
C LEU A 17 39.24 -6.19 -16.92
N ASN A 18 38.87 -5.58 -15.77
CA ASN A 18 37.49 -5.57 -15.28
C ASN A 18 36.57 -4.81 -16.26
N THR A 19 37.00 -3.68 -16.81
CA THR A 19 36.25 -2.90 -17.80
C THR A 19 36.03 -3.69 -19.08
N VAL A 20 37.11 -4.33 -19.62
CA VAL A 20 37.02 -5.17 -20.81
C VAL A 20 36.12 -6.36 -20.59
N PHE A 21 36.22 -7.02 -19.43
CA PHE A 21 35.38 -8.15 -19.08
C PHE A 21 33.88 -7.74 -18.99
N ARG A 22 33.56 -6.63 -18.34
CA ARG A 22 32.20 -6.10 -18.28
C ARG A 22 31.66 -5.73 -19.66
N ALA A 23 32.46 -5.06 -20.48
CA ALA A 23 32.07 -4.71 -21.85
C ALA A 23 31.79 -5.96 -22.69
N ALA A 24 32.65 -6.96 -22.60
CA ALA A 24 32.47 -8.24 -23.30
C ALA A 24 31.22 -8.98 -22.81
N THR A 25 30.97 -8.99 -21.51
CA THR A 25 29.76 -9.61 -20.94
C THR A 25 28.48 -8.92 -21.45
N ILE A 26 28.46 -7.59 -21.48
CA ILE A 26 27.33 -6.82 -22.03
C ILE A 26 27.11 -7.17 -23.49
N LEU A 27 28.14 -7.15 -24.31
CA LEU A 27 28.06 -7.48 -25.75
C LEU A 27 27.56 -8.91 -26.00
N VAL A 28 27.96 -9.86 -25.17
CA VAL A 28 27.50 -11.26 -25.26
C VAL A 28 26.04 -11.39 -24.80
N LEU A 29 25.64 -10.70 -23.74
CA LEU A 29 24.29 -10.82 -23.18
C LEU A 29 23.24 -10.01 -23.94
N LEU A 30 23.63 -8.92 -24.62
CA LEU A 30 22.73 -8.01 -25.33
C LEU A 30 21.80 -8.72 -26.33
N PRO A 31 22.25 -9.65 -27.20
CA PRO A 31 21.36 -10.39 -28.09
C PRO A 31 20.43 -11.37 -27.36
N PHE A 32 20.79 -11.77 -26.14
CA PHE A 32 20.00 -12.72 -25.34
C PHE A 32 18.91 -12.05 -24.50
N ILE A 33 18.85 -10.71 -24.40
CA ILE A 33 17.85 -9.98 -23.60
C ILE A 33 16.44 -10.42 -23.97
N LYS A 34 16.12 -10.47 -25.27
CA LYS A 34 14.79 -10.92 -25.73
C LYS A 34 14.48 -12.39 -25.41
N TRP A 35 15.52 -13.21 -25.33
CA TRP A 35 15.39 -14.62 -24.94
C TRP A 35 15.14 -14.75 -23.43
N ILE A 36 15.87 -13.97 -22.62
CA ILE A 36 15.68 -13.90 -21.17
C ILE A 36 14.29 -13.37 -20.85
N GLU A 37 13.87 -12.30 -21.51
CA GLU A 37 12.51 -11.75 -21.41
C GLU A 37 11.45 -12.83 -21.71
N LYS A 38 11.60 -13.56 -22.82
CA LYS A 38 10.68 -14.64 -23.18
C LYS A 38 10.65 -15.80 -22.17
N ILE A 39 11.79 -16.12 -21.56
CA ILE A 39 11.88 -17.15 -20.52
C ILE A 39 11.20 -16.62 -19.25
N VAL A 40 11.39 -15.35 -18.88
CA VAL A 40 10.72 -14.74 -17.73
C VAL A 40 9.21 -14.79 -17.92
N TYR A 41 8.67 -14.37 -19.07
CA TYR A 41 7.23 -14.46 -19.36
C TYR A 41 6.69 -15.91 -19.39
N LEU A 42 7.54 -16.90 -19.68
CA LEU A 42 7.13 -18.30 -19.66
C LEU A 42 7.06 -18.87 -18.24
N VAL A 43 7.95 -18.39 -17.34
CA VAL A 43 8.09 -18.89 -15.96
C VAL A 43 7.22 -18.09 -14.99
N VAL A 44 7.14 -16.78 -15.18
CA VAL A 44 6.31 -15.86 -14.40
C VAL A 44 5.03 -15.64 -15.22
N LYS A 45 3.98 -16.37 -14.88
CA LYS A 45 2.64 -16.09 -15.43
C LYS A 45 2.09 -14.89 -14.66
N ASP A 46 1.58 -13.91 -15.38
CA ASP A 46 0.80 -12.83 -14.79
C ASP A 46 -0.36 -13.43 -14.00
N SER A 47 -0.57 -12.95 -12.80
CA SER A 47 -1.72 -13.37 -12.01
C SER A 47 -2.98 -12.64 -12.53
N PRO A 48 -4.19 -13.16 -12.30
CA PRO A 48 -5.42 -12.43 -12.65
C PRO A 48 -5.46 -11.04 -11.98
N GLU A 49 -4.81 -10.86 -10.83
CA GLU A 49 -4.67 -9.57 -10.16
C GLU A 49 -3.78 -8.59 -10.96
N ASP A 50 -2.71 -9.08 -11.62
CA ASP A 50 -1.81 -8.25 -12.43
C ASP A 50 -2.50 -7.78 -13.73
N GLU A 51 -3.38 -8.62 -14.30
CA GLU A 51 -4.21 -8.26 -15.46
C GLU A 51 -5.23 -7.17 -15.10
N GLU A 52 -5.87 -7.25 -13.93
CA GLU A 52 -6.76 -6.20 -13.42
C GLU A 52 -6.02 -4.89 -13.18
N ASP A 53 -4.80 -4.94 -12.60
CA ASP A 53 -3.98 -3.77 -12.34
C ASP A 53 -3.58 -3.08 -13.64
N GLN A 54 -3.22 -3.85 -14.67
CA GLN A 54 -2.88 -3.30 -15.98
C GLN A 54 -4.11 -2.68 -16.66
N ALA A 55 -5.28 -3.33 -16.57
CA ALA A 55 -6.51 -2.80 -17.11
C ALA A 55 -6.90 -1.44 -16.47
N ASP A 56 -6.73 -1.29 -15.16
CA ASP A 56 -6.95 -0.02 -14.46
C ASP A 56 -6.00 1.08 -14.95
N PHE A 57 -4.72 0.76 -15.22
CA PHE A 57 -3.75 1.71 -15.74
C PHE A 57 -3.99 2.08 -17.21
N ASP A 58 -4.53 1.16 -18.02
CA ASP A 58 -4.89 1.41 -19.41
C ASP A 58 -6.07 2.40 -19.53
N LEU A 59 -6.84 2.62 -18.45
CA LEU A 59 -7.84 3.68 -18.40
C LEU A 59 -7.23 5.09 -18.44
N LEU A 60 -5.98 5.26 -18.02
CA LEU A 60 -5.29 6.54 -17.89
C LEU A 60 -4.47 6.92 -19.14
N GLU A 61 -5.07 6.75 -20.34
CA GLU A 61 -4.40 7.09 -21.58
C GLU A 61 -4.39 8.60 -21.84
N GLU A 62 -3.24 9.16 -22.23
CA GLU A 62 -3.06 10.59 -22.53
C GLU A 62 -4.03 11.12 -23.58
N ARG A 63 -4.49 10.27 -24.54
CA ARG A 63 -5.45 10.68 -25.57
C ARG A 63 -6.80 11.15 -24.99
N PHE A 64 -7.16 10.71 -23.78
CA PHE A 64 -8.41 11.10 -23.14
C PHE A 64 -8.34 12.49 -22.50
N LEU A 65 -7.13 13.03 -22.25
CA LEU A 65 -6.94 14.37 -21.68
C LEU A 65 -7.57 15.48 -22.51
N ALA A 66 -7.74 15.26 -23.84
CA ALA A 66 -8.47 16.19 -24.73
C ALA A 66 -9.99 16.24 -24.45
N TYR A 67 -10.53 15.28 -23.67
CA TYR A 67 -11.94 15.15 -23.34
C TYR A 67 -12.14 15.10 -21.82
N PRO A 68 -12.19 16.22 -21.10
CA PRO A 68 -12.14 16.27 -19.64
C PRO A 68 -13.16 15.38 -18.92
N ASP A 69 -14.41 15.33 -19.40
CA ASP A 69 -15.46 14.48 -18.79
C ASP A 69 -15.14 12.98 -18.90
N LEU A 70 -14.59 12.56 -20.04
CA LEU A 70 -14.13 11.17 -20.22
C LEU A 70 -12.94 10.88 -19.32
N ALA A 71 -11.94 11.78 -19.29
CA ALA A 71 -10.75 11.61 -18.47
C ALA A 71 -11.08 11.54 -16.97
N ILE A 72 -12.03 12.36 -16.48
CA ILE A 72 -12.55 12.31 -15.12
C ILE A 72 -13.22 10.95 -14.83
N THR A 73 -14.05 10.45 -15.75
CA THR A 73 -14.72 9.17 -15.61
C THR A 73 -13.72 8.01 -15.55
N GLN A 74 -12.72 8.02 -16.42
CA GLN A 74 -11.67 6.99 -16.44
C GLN A 74 -10.80 7.05 -15.18
N SER A 75 -10.45 8.26 -14.71
CA SER A 75 -9.74 8.44 -13.43
C SER A 75 -10.54 7.87 -12.27
N HIS A 76 -11.85 8.10 -12.21
CA HIS A 76 -12.70 7.54 -11.15
C HIS A 76 -12.71 6.01 -11.16
N LEU A 77 -12.79 5.40 -12.35
CA LEU A 77 -12.73 3.93 -12.47
C LEU A 77 -11.39 3.37 -11.98
N ALA A 78 -10.26 3.96 -12.36
CA ALA A 78 -8.94 3.55 -11.88
C ALA A 78 -8.80 3.76 -10.36
N MET A 79 -9.34 4.86 -9.82
CA MET A 79 -9.39 5.11 -8.37
C MET A 79 -10.23 4.06 -7.63
N ASN A 80 -11.31 3.56 -8.22
CA ASN A 80 -12.09 2.46 -7.64
C ASN A 80 -11.25 1.18 -7.50
N GLY A 81 -10.38 0.89 -8.48
CA GLY A 81 -9.40 -0.18 -8.41
C GLY A 81 -8.44 0.00 -7.22
N MET A 82 -7.82 1.18 -7.12
CA MET A 82 -6.95 1.56 -6.01
C MET A 82 -7.63 1.42 -4.63
N ALA A 83 -8.82 1.97 -4.47
CA ALA A 83 -9.60 1.94 -3.23
C ALA A 83 -9.90 0.51 -2.75
N LYS A 84 -10.31 -0.38 -3.67
CA LYS A 84 -10.54 -1.80 -3.38
C LYS A 84 -9.28 -2.52 -2.93
N LYS A 85 -8.12 -2.18 -3.54
CA LYS A 85 -6.82 -2.74 -3.19
C LYS A 85 -6.36 -2.25 -1.82
N ALA A 86 -6.48 -0.96 -1.52
CA ALA A 86 -6.18 -0.38 -0.21
C ALA A 86 -7.03 -1.04 0.89
N ARG A 87 -8.36 -1.16 0.69
CA ARG A 87 -9.24 -1.91 1.62
C ARG A 87 -8.77 -3.36 1.82
N LYS A 88 -8.53 -4.09 0.74
CA LYS A 88 -8.07 -5.49 0.81
C LYS A 88 -6.75 -5.61 1.58
N ASN A 89 -5.85 -4.62 1.44
CA ASN A 89 -4.56 -4.60 2.13
C ASN A 89 -4.71 -4.34 3.64
N ILE A 90 -5.55 -3.38 4.05
CA ILE A 90 -5.91 -3.16 5.46
C ILE A 90 -6.49 -4.42 6.09
N LEU A 91 -7.48 -5.06 5.45
CA LEU A 91 -8.10 -6.28 5.97
C LEU A 91 -7.09 -7.43 6.11
N ARG A 92 -6.13 -7.51 5.19
CA ARG A 92 -5.02 -8.48 5.26
C ARG A 92 -4.09 -8.18 6.43
N ALA A 93 -3.69 -6.92 6.61
CA ALA A 93 -2.83 -6.50 7.71
C ALA A 93 -3.48 -6.80 9.08
N LEU A 94 -4.75 -6.47 9.26
CA LEU A 94 -5.51 -6.78 10.48
C LEU A 94 -5.58 -8.30 10.73
N SER A 95 -5.69 -9.13 9.69
CA SER A 95 -5.71 -10.58 9.86
C SER A 95 -4.41 -11.20 10.41
N LEU A 96 -3.29 -10.44 10.43
CA LEU A 96 -2.03 -10.89 11.00
C LEU A 96 -2.06 -10.99 12.54
N PHE A 97 -2.95 -10.26 13.20
CA PHE A 97 -3.13 -10.36 14.66
C PHE A 97 -3.83 -11.65 15.09
N LEU A 98 -4.67 -12.21 14.21
CA LEU A 98 -5.32 -13.52 14.48
C LEU A 98 -4.32 -14.67 14.28
N VAL A 99 -3.63 -14.68 13.14
CA VAL A 99 -2.63 -15.69 12.79
C VAL A 99 -1.53 -15.01 11.97
N TYR A 100 -0.36 -14.81 12.60
CA TYR A 100 0.79 -14.26 11.89
C TYR A 100 1.30 -15.24 10.83
N SER A 101 1.61 -14.69 9.66
CA SER A 101 2.20 -15.42 8.54
C SER A 101 3.15 -14.50 7.79
N THR A 102 4.40 -14.94 7.62
CA THR A 102 5.40 -14.20 6.83
C THR A 102 4.95 -14.00 5.38
N GLU A 103 4.22 -14.95 4.81
CA GLU A 103 3.66 -14.82 3.46
C GLU A 103 2.64 -13.68 3.40
N LYS A 104 1.70 -13.61 4.36
CA LYS A 104 0.73 -12.51 4.43
C LYS A 104 1.42 -11.17 4.69
N PHE A 105 2.43 -11.14 5.56
CA PHE A 105 3.23 -9.94 5.81
C PHE A 105 3.88 -9.43 4.52
N ASN A 106 4.60 -10.27 3.79
CA ASN A 106 5.23 -9.91 2.53
C ASN A 106 4.19 -9.45 1.49
N LYS A 107 3.00 -10.05 1.49
CA LYS A 107 1.91 -9.65 0.59
C LYS A 107 1.34 -8.26 0.93
N VAL A 108 1.36 -7.84 2.20
CA VAL A 108 0.98 -6.47 2.59
C VAL A 108 1.98 -5.46 2.01
N GLN A 109 3.29 -5.73 2.12
CA GLN A 109 4.35 -4.88 1.59
C GLN A 109 4.28 -4.77 0.05
N GLU A 110 4.07 -5.91 -0.63
CA GLU A 110 3.91 -5.96 -2.08
C GLU A 110 2.71 -5.12 -2.56
N LYS A 111 1.59 -5.20 -1.85
CA LYS A 111 0.36 -4.48 -2.23
C LYS A 111 0.41 -2.99 -1.91
N GLU A 112 1.17 -2.58 -0.91
CA GLU A 112 1.46 -1.17 -0.67
C GLU A 112 2.27 -0.58 -1.84
N THR A 113 3.36 -1.21 -2.26
CA THR A 113 4.13 -0.78 -3.45
C THR A 113 3.26 -0.66 -4.70
N LEU A 114 2.22 -1.48 -4.83
CA LEU A 114 1.25 -1.35 -5.91
C LEU A 114 0.34 -0.13 -5.73
N ILE A 115 -0.12 0.15 -4.49
CA ILE A 115 -0.95 1.32 -4.17
C ILE A 115 -0.19 2.61 -4.45
N ASP A 116 1.10 2.69 -4.08
CA ASP A 116 2.00 3.80 -4.44
C ASP A 116 2.06 4.02 -5.95
N LYS A 117 2.18 2.93 -6.71
CA LYS A 117 2.17 3.01 -8.17
C LYS A 117 0.86 3.55 -8.74
N TYR A 118 -0.28 3.27 -8.09
CA TYR A 118 -1.56 3.91 -8.43
C TYR A 118 -1.53 5.39 -8.11
N GLU A 119 -1.01 5.81 -6.94
CA GLU A 119 -0.88 7.21 -6.57
C GLU A 119 -0.07 7.97 -7.61
N ASP A 120 1.13 7.50 -7.93
CA ASP A 120 2.02 8.13 -8.92
C ASP A 120 1.35 8.31 -10.29
N LYS A 121 0.71 7.26 -10.80
CA LYS A 121 0.07 7.28 -12.13
C LYS A 121 -1.18 8.17 -12.14
N LEU A 122 -2.07 8.00 -11.16
CA LEU A 122 -3.28 8.82 -11.04
C LEU A 122 -2.93 10.28 -10.76
N GLY A 123 -2.01 10.54 -9.83
CA GLY A 123 -1.55 11.88 -9.51
C GLY A 123 -0.97 12.59 -10.74
N THR A 124 -0.07 11.93 -11.47
CA THR A 124 0.51 12.46 -12.72
C THR A 124 -0.58 12.75 -13.77
N TYR A 125 -1.51 11.82 -13.98
CA TYR A 125 -2.58 11.97 -14.95
C TYR A 125 -3.54 13.12 -14.60
N LEU A 126 -3.97 13.22 -13.34
CA LEU A 126 -4.82 14.30 -12.84
C LEU A 126 -4.11 15.66 -12.89
N MET A 127 -2.80 15.70 -12.61
CA MET A 127 -1.99 16.91 -12.76
C MET A 127 -1.88 17.34 -14.23
N GLN A 128 -1.66 16.42 -15.14
CA GLN A 128 -1.67 16.71 -16.58
C GLN A 128 -3.04 17.22 -17.02
N MET A 129 -4.14 16.60 -16.55
CA MET A 129 -5.49 17.05 -16.82
C MET A 129 -5.71 18.51 -16.37
N SER A 130 -5.14 18.90 -15.22
CA SER A 130 -5.27 20.27 -14.68
C SER A 130 -4.64 21.35 -15.57
N THR A 131 -3.78 20.97 -16.52
CA THR A 131 -3.18 21.91 -17.50
C THR A 131 -4.07 22.18 -18.72
N HIS A 132 -5.17 21.42 -18.88
CA HIS A 132 -6.12 21.58 -19.96
C HIS A 132 -7.27 22.51 -19.55
N GLU A 133 -7.97 23.05 -20.56
CA GLU A 133 -9.15 23.89 -20.30
C GLU A 133 -10.27 23.05 -19.66
N MET A 134 -10.65 23.44 -18.44
CA MET A 134 -11.73 22.79 -17.67
C MET A 134 -12.72 23.83 -17.17
N ASN A 135 -13.99 23.43 -17.09
CA ASN A 135 -14.97 24.25 -16.38
C ASN A 135 -14.79 24.12 -14.84
N GLY A 136 -15.44 25.04 -14.09
CA GLY A 136 -15.28 25.08 -12.63
C GLY A 136 -15.72 23.79 -11.90
N SER A 137 -16.69 23.04 -12.43
CA SER A 137 -17.14 21.77 -11.88
C SER A 137 -16.08 20.68 -12.07
N GLN A 138 -15.52 20.57 -13.28
CA GLN A 138 -14.46 19.64 -13.62
C GLN A 138 -13.20 19.89 -12.79
N ALA A 139 -12.77 21.16 -12.68
CA ALA A 139 -11.61 21.54 -11.85
C ALA A 139 -11.81 21.15 -10.37
N LYS A 140 -13.01 21.37 -9.82
CA LYS A 140 -13.35 20.95 -8.45
C LYS A 140 -13.29 19.43 -8.28
N GLN A 141 -13.74 18.66 -9.27
CA GLN A 141 -13.72 17.21 -9.23
C GLN A 141 -12.30 16.65 -9.30
N VAL A 142 -11.46 17.20 -10.19
CA VAL A 142 -10.03 16.84 -10.28
C VAL A 142 -9.31 17.13 -8.96
N SER A 143 -9.56 18.31 -8.35
CA SER A 143 -8.99 18.65 -7.04
C SER A 143 -9.43 17.66 -5.94
N LYS A 144 -10.72 17.27 -5.91
CA LYS A 144 -11.23 16.24 -4.99
C LYS A 144 -10.49 14.91 -5.21
N PHE A 145 -10.33 14.50 -6.46
CA PHE A 145 -9.65 13.24 -6.78
C PHE A 145 -8.19 13.23 -6.35
N LEU A 146 -7.44 14.32 -6.55
CA LEU A 146 -6.06 14.44 -6.08
C LEU A 146 -5.93 14.20 -4.57
N HIS A 147 -6.84 14.76 -3.77
CA HIS A 147 -6.85 14.50 -2.32
C HIS A 147 -7.20 13.05 -2.00
N THR A 148 -8.23 12.52 -2.66
CA THR A 148 -8.70 11.14 -2.41
C THR A 148 -7.65 10.08 -2.79
N VAL A 149 -6.85 10.32 -3.84
CA VAL A 149 -5.75 9.43 -4.21
C VAL A 149 -4.73 9.32 -3.07
N SER A 150 -4.32 10.46 -2.49
CA SER A 150 -3.41 10.46 -1.33
C SER A 150 -4.04 9.84 -0.08
N ASP A 151 -5.36 9.95 0.12
CA ASP A 151 -6.03 9.27 1.24
C ASP A 151 -5.99 7.74 1.08
N PHE A 152 -6.13 7.22 -0.14
CA PHE A 152 -6.02 5.77 -0.40
C PHE A 152 -4.58 5.25 -0.26
N GLU A 153 -3.57 6.04 -0.64
CA GLU A 153 -2.17 5.71 -0.39
C GLU A 153 -1.91 5.63 1.11
N ARG A 154 -2.37 6.61 1.91
CA ARG A 154 -2.24 6.58 3.38
C ARG A 154 -2.89 5.36 4.02
N LEU A 155 -3.96 4.82 3.45
CA LEU A 155 -4.50 3.52 3.89
C LEU A 155 -3.50 2.39 3.62
N GLY A 156 -2.78 2.41 2.51
CA GLY A 156 -1.69 1.48 2.20
C GLY A 156 -0.59 1.54 3.26
N ASP A 157 -0.09 2.73 3.58
CA ASP A 157 0.90 3.00 4.62
C ASP A 157 0.47 2.47 6.00
N HIS A 158 -0.79 2.73 6.37
CA HIS A 158 -1.31 2.21 7.64
C HIS A 158 -1.41 0.69 7.66
N ALA A 159 -1.65 0.03 6.52
CA ALA A 159 -1.61 -1.43 6.44
C ALA A 159 -0.19 -1.97 6.72
N VAL A 160 0.84 -1.31 6.18
CA VAL A 160 2.24 -1.64 6.48
C VAL A 160 2.54 -1.46 7.96
N ASN A 161 2.24 -0.29 8.53
CA ASN A 161 2.49 -0.01 9.96
C ASN A 161 1.83 -1.06 10.88
N ILE A 162 0.58 -1.44 10.60
CA ILE A 162 -0.14 -2.50 11.32
C ILE A 162 0.56 -3.84 11.17
N SER A 163 1.02 -4.19 9.97
CA SER A 163 1.72 -5.44 9.71
C SER A 163 3.06 -5.52 10.44
N GLU A 164 3.77 -4.40 10.59
CA GLU A 164 5.01 -4.29 11.35
C GLU A 164 4.78 -4.49 12.85
N VAL A 165 3.71 -3.90 13.41
CA VAL A 165 3.32 -4.16 14.81
C VAL A 165 3.02 -5.65 15.01
N ALA A 166 2.29 -6.30 14.10
CA ALA A 166 2.01 -7.73 14.19
C ALA A 166 3.29 -8.57 14.09
N ALA A 167 4.24 -8.20 13.25
CA ALA A 167 5.55 -8.86 13.14
C ALA A 167 6.36 -8.71 14.43
N GLU A 168 6.39 -7.52 15.02
CA GLU A 168 7.06 -7.25 16.30
C GLU A 168 6.48 -8.09 17.44
N LEU A 169 5.16 -8.15 17.55
CA LEU A 169 4.47 -8.97 18.55
C LEU A 169 4.84 -10.44 18.40
N ASN A 170 4.85 -10.95 17.17
CA ASN A 170 5.20 -12.35 16.88
C ASN A 170 6.68 -12.64 17.19
N GLU A 171 7.62 -11.77 16.78
CA GLU A 171 9.06 -11.95 17.02
C GLU A 171 9.39 -11.93 18.51
N LYS A 172 8.84 -10.95 19.24
CA LYS A 172 9.07 -10.77 20.67
C LYS A 172 8.20 -11.68 21.55
N LYS A 173 7.33 -12.49 20.94
CA LYS A 173 6.34 -13.37 21.62
C LYS A 173 5.51 -12.62 22.66
N ILE A 174 5.11 -11.40 22.32
CA ILE A 174 4.23 -10.57 23.15
C ILE A 174 2.79 -10.96 22.86
N ALA A 175 2.04 -11.33 23.90
CA ALA A 175 0.60 -11.57 23.82
C ALA A 175 -0.15 -10.53 24.66
N PHE A 176 -1.28 -10.07 24.18
CA PHE A 176 -2.18 -9.24 24.96
C PHE A 176 -2.99 -10.11 25.95
N SER A 177 -3.50 -9.53 27.03
CA SER A 177 -4.45 -10.22 27.91
C SER A 177 -5.76 -10.50 27.16
N ASP A 178 -6.51 -11.52 27.60
CA ASP A 178 -7.81 -11.86 27.00
C ASP A 178 -8.76 -10.66 26.95
N GLU A 179 -8.73 -9.82 27.99
CA GLU A 179 -9.51 -8.58 28.09
C GLU A 179 -9.09 -7.57 27.01
N ALA A 180 -7.77 -7.36 26.83
CA ALA A 180 -7.24 -6.45 25.82
C ALA A 180 -7.46 -6.98 24.39
N GLN A 181 -7.38 -8.29 24.20
CA GLN A 181 -7.67 -8.92 22.91
C GLN A 181 -9.14 -8.73 22.52
N TYR A 182 -10.08 -8.98 23.45
CA TYR A 182 -11.50 -8.74 23.19
C TYR A 182 -11.80 -7.27 22.83
N GLU A 183 -11.17 -6.33 23.56
CA GLU A 183 -11.30 -4.90 23.28
C GLU A 183 -10.79 -4.54 21.86
N LEU A 184 -9.63 -5.10 21.47
CA LEU A 184 -9.08 -4.91 20.12
C LEU A 184 -9.97 -5.52 19.05
N ASP A 185 -10.52 -6.71 19.26
CA ASP A 185 -11.41 -7.38 18.30
C ASP A 185 -12.67 -6.53 18.02
N VAL A 186 -13.22 -5.87 19.05
CA VAL A 186 -14.37 -4.96 18.89
C VAL A 186 -13.95 -3.74 18.02
N LEU A 187 -12.82 -3.11 18.34
CA LEU A 187 -12.32 -1.96 17.60
C LEU A 187 -11.97 -2.31 16.15
N GLU A 188 -11.27 -3.43 15.93
CA GLU A 188 -10.95 -3.91 14.59
C GLU A 188 -12.18 -4.12 13.72
N ASN A 189 -13.25 -4.70 14.29
CA ASN A 189 -14.49 -4.93 13.55
C ASN A 189 -15.16 -3.60 13.16
N ALA A 190 -15.16 -2.60 14.06
CA ALA A 190 -15.66 -1.27 13.75
C ALA A 190 -14.83 -0.60 12.63
N VAL A 191 -13.50 -0.70 12.66
CA VAL A 191 -12.61 -0.17 11.62
C VAL A 191 -12.83 -0.89 10.29
N LYS A 192 -12.96 -2.23 10.29
CA LYS A 192 -13.23 -3.01 9.07
C LYS A 192 -14.55 -2.59 8.42
N GLU A 193 -15.59 -2.36 9.22
CA GLU A 193 -16.88 -1.89 8.74
C GLU A 193 -16.78 -0.46 8.17
N CYS A 194 -16.12 0.45 8.90
CA CYS A 194 -15.91 1.84 8.49
C CYS A 194 -15.19 1.92 7.13
N VAL A 195 -14.05 1.24 6.98
CA VAL A 195 -13.28 1.22 5.74
C VAL A 195 -14.08 0.59 4.59
N SER A 196 -14.79 -0.50 4.86
CA SER A 196 -15.60 -1.16 3.83
C SER A 196 -16.72 -0.26 3.34
N LEU A 197 -17.43 0.37 4.27
CA LEU A 197 -18.53 1.30 3.96
C LEU A 197 -18.02 2.53 3.19
N ALA A 198 -16.88 3.11 3.60
CA ALA A 198 -16.28 4.27 2.93
C ALA A 198 -15.87 3.95 1.48
N VAL A 199 -15.20 2.82 1.25
CA VAL A 199 -14.79 2.38 -0.07
C VAL A 199 -16.00 2.05 -0.95
N ASP A 200 -17.02 1.37 -0.41
CA ASP A 200 -18.23 1.04 -1.17
C ASP A 200 -19.02 2.30 -1.53
N ALA A 201 -19.14 3.27 -0.61
CA ALA A 201 -19.76 4.57 -0.85
C ALA A 201 -19.02 5.36 -1.96
N PHE A 202 -17.69 5.37 -1.92
CA PHE A 202 -16.86 6.01 -2.95
C PHE A 202 -17.04 5.35 -4.32
N CYS A 203 -16.96 4.00 -4.38
CA CYS A 203 -17.09 3.26 -5.63
C CYS A 203 -18.48 3.39 -6.27
N ALA A 204 -19.52 3.52 -5.45
CA ALA A 204 -20.90 3.68 -5.90
C ALA A 204 -21.31 5.14 -6.12
N ASP A 205 -20.46 6.12 -5.75
CA ASP A 205 -20.78 7.55 -5.67
C ASP A 205 -22.08 7.81 -4.86
N ASP A 206 -22.26 7.06 -3.75
CA ASP A 206 -23.46 7.03 -2.91
C ASP A 206 -23.29 7.91 -1.67
N LEU A 207 -23.91 9.08 -1.67
CA LEU A 207 -23.86 10.05 -0.57
C LEU A 207 -24.65 9.60 0.66
N GLU A 208 -25.70 8.78 0.49
CA GLU A 208 -26.45 8.23 1.64
C GLU A 208 -25.63 7.18 2.41
N MET A 209 -24.87 6.39 1.65
CA MET A 209 -23.91 5.44 2.22
C MET A 209 -22.75 6.19 2.89
N ALA A 210 -22.21 7.21 2.24
CA ALA A 210 -21.13 8.04 2.79
C ALA A 210 -21.53 8.71 4.11
N ALA A 211 -22.77 9.18 4.25
CA ALA A 211 -23.27 9.79 5.47
C ALA A 211 -23.28 8.83 6.70
N LYS A 212 -23.22 7.53 6.48
CA LYS A 212 -23.14 6.53 7.55
C LYS A 212 -21.71 6.30 8.04
N VAL A 213 -20.71 6.76 7.31
CA VAL A 213 -19.28 6.61 7.68
C VAL A 213 -18.94 7.49 8.87
N GLU A 214 -19.41 8.73 8.90
CA GLU A 214 -19.09 9.71 9.95
C GLU A 214 -19.46 9.22 11.37
N PRO A 215 -20.68 8.69 11.63
CA PRO A 215 -20.99 8.12 12.94
C PRO A 215 -20.07 6.94 13.36
N LEU A 216 -19.62 6.13 12.41
CA LEU A 216 -18.68 5.04 12.70
C LEU A 216 -17.29 5.59 13.04
N ARG A 217 -16.83 6.62 12.32
CA ARG A 217 -15.58 7.32 12.61
C ARG A 217 -15.57 7.89 14.03
N GLU A 218 -16.65 8.59 14.41
CA GLU A 218 -16.80 9.15 15.77
C GLU A 218 -16.79 8.04 16.83
N LEU A 219 -17.50 6.95 16.59
CA LEU A 219 -17.53 5.80 17.50
C LEU A 219 -16.13 5.19 17.67
N ILE A 220 -15.37 5.03 16.58
CA ILE A 220 -13.99 4.51 16.61
C ILE A 220 -13.10 5.41 17.46
N GLY A 221 -13.18 6.74 17.29
CA GLY A 221 -12.45 7.70 18.12
C GLY A 221 -12.76 7.54 19.61
N ILE A 222 -14.04 7.46 19.98
CA ILE A 222 -14.48 7.24 21.37
C ILE A 222 -13.95 5.91 21.92
N LEU A 223 -14.02 4.83 21.11
CA LEU A 223 -13.48 3.52 21.50
C LEU A 223 -11.97 3.59 21.72
N CYS A 224 -11.21 4.21 20.83
CA CYS A 224 -9.77 4.36 20.99
C CYS A 224 -9.40 5.07 22.27
N ASP A 225 -10.07 6.16 22.61
CA ASP A 225 -9.83 6.91 23.85
C ASP A 225 -10.15 6.08 25.10
N GLU A 226 -11.27 5.38 25.11
CA GLU A 226 -11.65 4.49 26.22
C GLU A 226 -10.63 3.35 26.38
N LEU A 227 -10.18 2.73 25.28
CA LEU A 227 -9.20 1.65 25.31
C LEU A 227 -7.83 2.12 25.80
N LYS A 228 -7.41 3.35 25.44
CA LYS A 228 -6.21 3.99 25.98
C LYS A 228 -6.31 4.12 27.51
N LEU A 229 -7.45 4.60 28.04
CA LEU A 229 -7.66 4.76 29.49
C LEU A 229 -7.65 3.40 30.21
N ARG A 230 -8.34 2.39 29.69
CA ARG A 230 -8.34 1.03 30.27
C ARG A 230 -6.95 0.42 30.25
N HIS A 231 -6.20 0.64 29.18
CA HIS A 231 -4.83 0.15 29.09
C HIS A 231 -3.92 0.80 30.15
N ILE A 232 -4.00 2.12 30.37
CA ILE A 232 -3.29 2.82 31.44
C ILE A 232 -3.66 2.23 32.82
N ALA A 233 -4.92 1.90 33.05
CA ALA A 233 -5.35 1.27 34.30
C ALA A 233 -4.72 -0.13 34.48
N ARG A 234 -4.61 -0.94 33.43
CA ARG A 234 -3.94 -2.26 33.44
C ARG A 234 -2.44 -2.11 33.76
N LEU A 235 -1.76 -1.13 33.16
CA LEU A 235 -0.35 -0.83 33.46
C LEU A 235 -0.16 -0.44 34.94
N ARG A 236 -0.99 0.45 35.47
CA ARG A 236 -0.93 0.88 36.87
C ARG A 236 -1.17 -0.25 37.88
N THR A 237 -1.97 -1.25 37.53
CA THR A 237 -2.27 -2.40 38.39
C THR A 237 -1.30 -3.57 38.19
N GLY A 238 -0.29 -3.43 37.34
CA GLY A 238 0.69 -4.49 37.06
C GLY A 238 0.12 -5.67 36.26
N LYS A 239 -1.06 -5.51 35.66
CA LYS A 239 -1.70 -6.55 34.81
C LYS A 239 -1.15 -6.58 33.37
N CYS A 240 -0.29 -5.64 33.04
CA CYS A 240 0.29 -5.50 31.70
C CYS A 240 1.73 -5.01 31.82
N GLU A 241 2.61 -5.53 30.98
CA GLU A 241 3.99 -5.08 30.87
C GLU A 241 4.12 -3.85 29.97
N MET A 242 5.17 -3.03 30.20
CA MET A 242 5.46 -1.83 29.41
C MET A 242 5.58 -2.10 27.91
N LYS A 243 6.17 -3.25 27.52
CA LYS A 243 6.37 -3.63 26.11
C LYS A 243 5.03 -3.86 25.39
N GLN A 244 4.07 -4.51 26.10
CA GLN A 244 2.70 -4.68 25.60
C GLN A 244 2.02 -3.31 25.44
N GLY A 245 2.35 -2.36 26.34
CA GLY A 245 1.81 -1.02 26.34
C GLY A 245 2.12 -0.23 25.09
N PHE A 246 3.37 -0.25 24.66
CA PHE A 246 3.77 0.46 23.44
C PHE A 246 3.09 -0.11 22.21
N ALA A 247 3.15 -1.44 22.03
CA ALA A 247 2.52 -2.08 20.88
C ALA A 247 0.99 -1.86 20.83
N PHE A 248 0.33 -1.90 22.01
CA PHE A 248 -1.11 -1.64 22.11
C PHE A 248 -1.45 -0.20 21.70
N ASN A 249 -0.68 0.79 22.19
CA ASN A 249 -0.91 2.19 21.86
C ASN A 249 -0.63 2.49 20.37
N ASP A 250 0.42 1.90 19.79
CA ASP A 250 0.73 2.05 18.38
C ASP A 250 -0.37 1.48 17.50
N LEU A 251 -0.91 0.32 17.88
CA LEU A 251 -2.04 -0.28 17.19
C LEU A 251 -3.29 0.60 17.26
N LEU A 252 -3.66 1.09 18.45
CA LEU A 252 -4.80 2.00 18.60
C LEU A 252 -4.65 3.26 17.76
N THR A 253 -3.42 3.83 17.71
CA THR A 253 -3.14 5.04 16.93
C THR A 253 -3.30 4.79 15.43
N ASN A 254 -2.83 3.64 14.92
CA ASN A 254 -3.00 3.29 13.51
C ASN A 254 -4.48 3.01 13.18
N LEU A 255 -5.22 2.31 14.03
CA LEU A 255 -6.64 2.04 13.83
C LEU A 255 -7.49 3.32 13.83
N GLU A 256 -7.18 4.27 14.71
CA GLU A 256 -7.83 5.59 14.75
C GLU A 256 -7.56 6.39 13.46
N ARG A 257 -6.30 6.39 12.98
CA ARG A 257 -5.91 7.10 11.76
C ARG A 257 -6.51 6.51 10.49
N ILE A 258 -6.72 5.20 10.44
CA ILE A 258 -7.41 4.54 9.33
C ILE A 258 -8.86 5.02 9.21
N ALA A 259 -9.52 5.30 10.33
CA ALA A 259 -10.89 5.77 10.34
C ALA A 259 -11.03 7.29 10.13
N ALA A 260 -9.93 8.06 10.28
CA ALA A 260 -9.92 9.53 10.15
C ALA A 260 -9.85 10.01 8.72
#